data_0d52773043d0e19b41b6ccf18fbcf970
#
_entry.id   0d52773043d0e19b41b6ccf18fbcf970
#
_cell.length_a   1.000
_cell.length_b   1.000
_cell.length_c   1.000
_cell.angle_alpha   90.00
_cell.angle_beta   90.00
_cell.angle_gamma   90.00
#
_symmetry.space_group_name_H-M   'P 1'
#
loop_
_entity.id
_entity.type
_entity.pdbx_description
1 polymer ?
#
loop_
_entity_poly.entity_id
_entity_poly.type
_entity_poly.pdbx_seq_one_letter_code
_entity_poly.pdbx_strand_id
1 'polypeptide(L)'
;ILLFVSIVVGKTGYRFGVPTLLLFLVVGMLFGSDGLGLQFHDAKDAQFIGMVALSIILFSGGMDTKFKEIKPILGPGIVLSTVGVLLTALFTGLFIWWLSGMSWTNIYLPITTSLLLAATMSSTDSASVFAILRSQKMNLKHNLRPMLELESGSNDPMAYMLTIVLIQFIQSAGMGVGAIVGSFVIQFM
;
A
#
# COMPACT_ATOMS: atom_id res chain seq x y z
N ILE A 1 20.91 -13.58 -7.33
CA ILE A 1 21.86 -12.59 -6.73
C ILE A 1 21.06 -11.58 -5.91
N LEU A 2 20.08 -10.84 -6.48
CA LEU A 2 19.27 -9.82 -5.79
C LEU A 2 18.63 -10.34 -4.50
N LEU A 3 17.95 -11.49 -4.54
CA LEU A 3 17.34 -12.10 -3.37
C LEU A 3 18.37 -12.42 -2.26
N PHE A 4 19.53 -12.94 -2.65
CA PHE A 4 20.59 -13.23 -1.67
C PHE A 4 21.10 -11.95 -1.00
N VAL A 5 21.39 -10.92 -1.80
CA VAL A 5 21.84 -9.61 -1.28
C VAL A 5 20.77 -8.99 -0.38
N SER A 6 19.51 -9.04 -0.79
CA SER A 6 18.38 -8.52 0.02
C SER A 6 18.28 -9.24 1.37
N ILE A 7 18.42 -10.56 1.41
CA ILE A 7 18.41 -11.34 2.67
C ILE A 7 19.56 -10.92 3.58
N VAL A 8 20.78 -10.79 3.05
CA VAL A 8 21.96 -10.38 3.82
C VAL A 8 21.79 -8.96 4.35
N VAL A 9 21.35 -8.04 3.51
CA VAL A 9 21.13 -6.63 3.86
C VAL A 9 20.01 -6.50 4.89
N GLY A 10 18.90 -7.21 4.71
CA GLY A 10 17.79 -7.21 5.67
C GLY A 10 18.20 -7.73 7.05
N LYS A 11 18.97 -8.82 7.10
CA LYS A 11 19.49 -9.38 8.36
C LYS A 11 20.48 -8.43 9.06
N THR A 12 21.28 -7.72 8.28
CA THR A 12 22.28 -6.78 8.82
C THR A 12 21.61 -5.47 9.26
N GLY A 13 20.68 -4.96 8.48
CA GLY A 13 19.97 -3.68 8.75
C GLY A 13 19.17 -3.71 10.04
N TYR A 14 18.60 -4.86 10.40
CA TYR A 14 17.93 -5.05 11.68
C TYR A 14 18.79 -4.68 12.90
N ARG A 15 20.09 -4.90 12.81
CA ARG A 15 21.06 -4.55 13.90
C ARG A 15 21.28 -3.05 14.02
N PHE A 16 21.08 -2.29 12.95
CA PHE A 16 21.33 -0.86 12.93
C PHE A 16 20.05 -0.02 13.12
N GLY A 17 18.89 -0.67 13.34
CA GLY A 17 17.63 0.02 13.53
C GLY A 17 17.09 0.74 12.29
N VAL A 18 17.65 0.44 11.12
CA VAL A 18 17.18 1.00 9.84
C VAL A 18 15.98 0.19 9.34
N PRO A 19 14.87 0.85 8.92
CA PRO A 19 13.74 0.15 8.34
C PRO A 19 14.17 -0.71 7.14
N THR A 20 13.86 -1.99 7.18
CA THR A 20 14.29 -2.98 6.17
C THR A 20 13.81 -2.62 4.77
N LEU A 21 12.64 -1.99 4.67
CA LEU A 21 12.07 -1.52 3.41
C LEU A 21 12.99 -0.49 2.72
N LEU A 22 13.53 0.48 3.47
CA LEU A 22 14.47 1.47 2.93
C LEU A 22 15.75 0.80 2.43
N LEU A 23 16.23 -0.23 3.12
CA LEU A 23 17.39 -0.98 2.69
C LEU A 23 17.15 -1.73 1.38
N PHE A 24 15.96 -2.33 1.22
CA PHE A 24 15.58 -2.99 -0.03
C PHE A 24 15.43 -1.99 -1.17
N LEU A 25 14.91 -0.80 -0.90
CA LEU A 25 14.85 0.27 -1.89
C LEU A 25 16.24 0.67 -2.36
N VAL A 26 17.18 0.90 -1.43
CA VAL A 26 18.58 1.22 -1.76
C VAL A 26 19.23 0.10 -2.58
N VAL A 27 19.04 -1.15 -2.18
CA VAL A 27 19.54 -2.30 -2.98
C VAL A 27 18.94 -2.30 -4.37
N GLY A 28 17.62 -2.08 -4.49
CA GLY A 28 16.95 -1.97 -5.79
C GLY A 28 17.53 -0.85 -6.68
N MET A 29 17.79 0.32 -6.11
CA MET A 29 18.40 1.44 -6.82
C MET A 29 19.85 1.14 -7.26
N LEU A 30 20.65 0.52 -6.39
CA LEU A 30 22.04 0.15 -6.72
C LEU A 30 22.13 -0.90 -7.82
N PHE A 31 21.19 -1.83 -7.87
CA PHE A 31 21.17 -2.88 -8.91
C PHE A 31 20.40 -2.46 -10.15
N GLY A 32 19.58 -1.43 -10.08
CA GLY A 32 18.73 -0.94 -11.16
C GLY A 32 19.51 -0.35 -12.36
N SER A 33 18.76 0.21 -13.30
CA SER A 33 19.30 0.79 -14.55
C SER A 33 20.36 1.87 -14.31
N ASP A 34 20.18 2.67 -13.27
CA ASP A 34 21.07 3.78 -12.91
C ASP A 34 22.29 3.34 -12.08
N GLY A 35 22.33 2.09 -11.63
CA GLY A 35 23.43 1.51 -10.86
C GLY A 35 24.19 0.45 -11.65
N LEU A 36 23.97 -0.83 -11.31
CA LEU A 36 24.64 -1.96 -11.95
C LEU A 36 24.03 -2.38 -13.30
N GLY A 37 23.02 -1.67 -13.78
CA GLY A 37 22.44 -1.84 -15.11
C GLY A 37 21.48 -3.03 -15.25
N LEU A 38 20.96 -3.60 -14.14
CA LEU A 38 19.91 -4.59 -14.23
C LEU A 38 18.60 -3.92 -14.66
N GLN A 39 18.18 -4.24 -15.89
CA GLN A 39 16.95 -3.71 -16.46
C GLN A 39 15.78 -4.62 -16.08
N PHE A 40 14.79 -4.05 -15.42
CA PHE A 40 13.52 -4.70 -15.10
C PHE A 40 12.38 -3.79 -15.58
N HIS A 41 12.06 -3.92 -16.87
CA HIS A 41 11.12 -3.01 -17.53
C HIS A 41 9.76 -3.64 -17.84
N ASP A 42 9.55 -4.93 -17.51
CA ASP A 42 8.27 -5.57 -17.72
C ASP A 42 7.31 -5.28 -16.55
N ALA A 43 6.33 -4.40 -16.82
CA ALA A 43 5.32 -4.05 -15.85
C ALA A 43 4.41 -5.24 -15.45
N LYS A 44 4.22 -6.22 -16.37
CA LYS A 44 3.40 -7.41 -16.09
C LYS A 44 4.13 -8.35 -15.13
N ASP A 45 5.42 -8.55 -15.35
CA ASP A 45 6.24 -9.36 -14.44
C ASP A 45 6.32 -8.70 -13.05
N ALA A 46 6.48 -7.38 -13.00
CA ALA A 46 6.45 -6.62 -11.75
C ALA A 46 5.12 -6.77 -11.02
N GLN A 47 4.00 -6.66 -11.74
CA GLN A 47 2.66 -6.86 -11.19
C GLN A 47 2.47 -8.28 -10.67
N PHE A 48 2.87 -9.30 -11.42
CA PHE A 48 2.75 -10.70 -11.02
C PHE A 48 3.55 -10.98 -9.75
N ILE A 49 4.83 -10.56 -9.70
CA ILE A 49 5.68 -10.74 -8.52
C ILE A 49 5.09 -10.00 -7.31
N GLY A 50 4.60 -8.77 -7.52
CA GLY A 50 3.95 -7.98 -6.48
C GLY A 50 2.70 -8.66 -5.91
N MET A 51 1.83 -9.20 -6.77
CA MET A 51 0.62 -9.93 -6.33
C MET A 51 0.97 -11.19 -5.52
N VAL A 52 1.95 -11.98 -5.98
CA VAL A 52 2.41 -13.17 -5.25
C VAL A 52 3.01 -12.78 -3.90
N ALA A 53 3.87 -11.76 -3.86
CA ALA A 53 4.48 -11.28 -2.64
C ALA A 53 3.42 -10.78 -1.64
N LEU A 54 2.48 -9.94 -2.11
CA LEU A 54 1.38 -9.42 -1.28
C LEU A 54 0.52 -10.56 -0.72
N SER A 55 0.18 -11.55 -1.54
CA SER A 55 -0.60 -12.72 -1.10
C SER A 55 0.09 -13.48 0.03
N ILE A 56 1.41 -13.69 -0.07
CA ILE A 56 2.21 -14.37 0.97
C ILE A 56 2.28 -13.52 2.25
N ILE A 57 2.47 -12.20 2.12
CA ILE A 57 2.53 -11.27 3.26
C ILE A 57 1.19 -11.27 4.02
N LEU A 58 0.08 -11.09 3.29
CA LEU A 58 -1.26 -11.06 3.89
C LEU A 58 -1.63 -12.40 4.52
N PHE A 59 -1.32 -13.52 3.85
CA PHE A 59 -1.54 -14.85 4.38
C PHE A 59 -0.73 -15.07 5.68
N SER A 60 0.56 -14.76 5.66
CA SER A 60 1.42 -14.87 6.84
C SER A 60 0.96 -13.97 8.00
N GLY A 61 0.53 -12.74 7.69
CA GLY A 61 -0.04 -11.81 8.68
C GLY A 61 -1.33 -12.35 9.28
N GLY A 62 -2.25 -12.82 8.44
CA GLY A 62 -3.54 -13.37 8.87
C GLY A 62 -3.42 -14.64 9.70
N MET A 63 -2.44 -15.50 9.43
CA MET A 63 -2.17 -16.71 10.20
C MET A 63 -1.81 -16.44 11.66
N ASP A 64 -1.16 -15.31 11.92
CA ASP A 64 -0.73 -14.94 13.28
C ASP A 64 -1.84 -14.22 14.07
N THR A 65 -2.89 -13.80 13.41
CA THR A 65 -3.95 -13.00 14.01
C THR A 65 -5.10 -13.88 14.49
N LYS A 66 -5.39 -13.86 15.80
CA LYS A 66 -6.44 -14.70 16.38
C LYS A 66 -7.82 -14.08 16.15
N PHE A 67 -8.73 -14.79 15.51
CA PHE A 67 -10.10 -14.33 15.25
C PHE A 67 -10.83 -13.81 16.51
N LYS A 68 -10.57 -14.43 17.68
CA LYS A 68 -11.16 -14.02 18.96
C LYS A 68 -10.72 -12.59 19.36
N GLU A 69 -9.52 -12.18 18.99
CA GLU A 69 -8.97 -10.85 19.27
C GLU A 69 -9.49 -9.80 18.27
N ILE A 70 -9.80 -10.21 17.03
CA ILE A 70 -10.34 -9.34 15.98
C ILE A 70 -11.82 -9.09 16.16
N LYS A 71 -12.61 -10.08 16.58
CA LYS A 71 -14.07 -9.99 16.64
C LYS A 71 -14.60 -8.71 17.31
N PRO A 72 -14.09 -8.25 18.45
CA PRO A 72 -14.58 -7.04 19.13
C PRO A 72 -14.22 -5.74 18.39
N ILE A 73 -13.25 -5.76 17.49
CA ILE A 73 -12.74 -4.59 16.78
C ILE A 73 -13.03 -4.61 15.28
N LEU A 74 -13.79 -5.60 14.78
CA LEU A 74 -14.13 -5.73 13.35
C LEU A 74 -14.78 -4.46 12.80
N GLY A 75 -15.77 -3.88 13.49
CA GLY A 75 -16.44 -2.67 13.03
C GLY A 75 -15.48 -1.50 12.84
N PRO A 76 -14.78 -1.05 13.90
CA PRO A 76 -13.77 0.00 13.76
C PRO A 76 -12.67 -0.31 12.75
N GLY A 77 -12.17 -1.56 12.69
CA GLY A 77 -11.13 -1.96 11.76
C GLY A 77 -11.58 -1.85 10.31
N ILE A 78 -12.78 -2.33 9.97
CA ILE A 78 -13.36 -2.20 8.62
C ILE A 78 -13.55 -0.72 8.25
N VAL A 79 -14.06 0.09 9.17
CA VAL A 79 -14.23 1.53 8.91
C VAL A 79 -12.89 2.20 8.65
N LEU A 80 -11.87 1.90 9.44
CA LEU A 80 -10.53 2.47 9.24
C LEU A 80 -9.93 2.05 7.89
N SER A 81 -9.97 0.77 7.57
CA SER A 81 -9.38 0.24 6.32
C SER A 81 -10.16 0.62 5.06
N THR A 82 -11.42 1.04 5.18
CA THR A 82 -12.25 1.44 4.03
C THR A 82 -12.40 2.96 3.95
N VAL A 83 -13.13 3.55 4.90
CA VAL A 83 -13.38 5.00 4.94
C VAL A 83 -12.06 5.76 5.17
N GLY A 84 -11.16 5.23 6.00
CA GLY A 84 -9.84 5.81 6.22
C GLY A 84 -9.04 5.93 4.92
N VAL A 85 -8.96 4.86 4.13
CA VAL A 85 -8.29 4.85 2.81
C VAL A 85 -8.93 5.86 1.85
N LEU A 86 -10.27 5.89 1.77
CA LEU A 86 -10.98 6.84 0.92
C LEU A 86 -10.70 8.28 1.31
N LEU A 87 -10.75 8.61 2.59
CA LEU A 87 -10.45 9.96 3.09
C LEU A 87 -8.99 10.33 2.87
N THR A 88 -8.06 9.42 3.12
CA THR A 88 -6.63 9.62 2.85
C THR A 88 -6.39 9.92 1.38
N ALA A 89 -6.95 9.09 0.48
CA ALA A 89 -6.83 9.31 -0.96
C ALA A 89 -7.46 10.64 -1.40
N LEU A 90 -8.63 10.99 -0.84
CA LEU A 90 -9.31 12.25 -1.15
C LEU A 90 -8.49 13.46 -0.72
N PHE A 91 -8.10 13.54 0.56
CA PHE A 91 -7.37 14.71 1.07
C PHE A 91 -5.99 14.83 0.45
N THR A 92 -5.26 13.72 0.31
CA THR A 92 -3.95 13.70 -0.35
C THR A 92 -4.08 14.07 -1.83
N GLY A 93 -5.09 13.57 -2.53
CA GLY A 93 -5.34 13.89 -3.94
C GLY A 93 -5.71 15.36 -4.15
N LEU A 94 -6.56 15.92 -3.29
CA LEU A 94 -6.87 17.35 -3.31
C LEU A 94 -5.64 18.21 -3.02
N PHE A 95 -4.81 17.79 -2.08
CA PHE A 95 -3.55 18.47 -1.77
C PHE A 95 -2.57 18.44 -2.95
N ILE A 96 -2.40 17.27 -3.59
CA ILE A 96 -1.53 17.13 -4.78
C ILE A 96 -2.06 17.98 -5.93
N TRP A 97 -3.37 17.97 -6.18
CA TRP A 97 -3.99 18.80 -7.19
C TRP A 97 -3.78 20.29 -6.95
N TRP A 98 -4.01 20.75 -5.71
CA TRP A 98 -3.77 22.13 -5.31
C TRP A 98 -2.30 22.52 -5.46
N LEU A 99 -1.38 21.67 -4.99
CA LEU A 99 0.05 21.88 -5.07
C LEU A 99 0.52 21.95 -6.54
N SER A 100 0.04 21.05 -7.40
CA SER A 100 0.41 21.03 -8.82
C SER A 100 -0.08 22.24 -9.60
N GLY A 101 -1.11 22.93 -9.12
CA GLY A 101 -1.60 24.19 -9.71
C GLY A 101 -0.78 25.43 -9.34
N MET A 102 0.21 25.31 -8.47
CA MET A 102 1.06 26.43 -8.08
C MET A 102 2.11 26.77 -9.14
N SER A 103 2.36 28.05 -9.37
CA SER A 103 3.24 28.56 -10.44
C SER A 103 4.70 28.10 -10.34
N TRP A 104 5.14 27.62 -9.18
CA TRP A 104 6.53 27.17 -8.94
C TRP A 104 6.75 25.67 -9.20
N THR A 105 5.71 24.88 -9.37
CA THR A 105 5.84 23.42 -9.56
C THR A 105 6.15 23.02 -10.99
N ASN A 106 5.83 23.83 -11.99
CA ASN A 106 5.95 23.53 -13.42
C ASN A 106 5.29 22.21 -13.87
N ILE A 107 4.46 21.61 -13.01
CA ILE A 107 3.76 20.35 -13.26
C ILE A 107 2.29 20.58 -12.95
N TYR A 108 1.43 20.39 -13.96
CA TYR A 108 -0.01 20.43 -13.76
C TYR A 108 -0.59 19.02 -13.83
N LEU A 109 -1.22 18.58 -12.75
CA LEU A 109 -1.92 17.30 -12.67
C LEU A 109 -3.43 17.53 -12.62
N PRO A 110 -4.22 16.97 -13.54
CA PRO A 110 -5.66 16.94 -13.40
C PRO A 110 -6.10 16.28 -12.10
N ILE A 111 -7.24 16.67 -11.56
CA ILE A 111 -7.75 16.14 -10.29
C ILE A 111 -7.86 14.61 -10.28
N THR A 112 -8.26 14.01 -11.40
CA THR A 112 -8.35 12.55 -11.55
C THR A 112 -7.00 11.85 -11.42
N THR A 113 -5.96 12.41 -12.05
CA THR A 113 -4.59 11.89 -11.94
C THR A 113 -4.02 12.09 -10.54
N SER A 114 -4.33 13.22 -9.91
CA SER A 114 -3.94 13.51 -8.52
C SER A 114 -4.59 12.54 -7.54
N LEU A 115 -5.87 12.23 -7.74
CA LEU A 115 -6.58 11.21 -6.95
C LEU A 115 -6.01 9.81 -7.19
N LEU A 116 -5.66 9.47 -8.44
CA LEU A 116 -5.03 8.19 -8.76
C LEU A 116 -3.68 8.05 -8.04
N LEU A 117 -2.84 9.07 -8.10
CA LEU A 117 -1.55 9.08 -7.38
C LEU A 117 -1.77 8.95 -5.87
N ALA A 118 -2.75 9.66 -5.32
CA ALA A 118 -3.08 9.56 -3.91
C ALA A 118 -3.62 8.18 -3.51
N ALA A 119 -4.42 7.54 -4.37
CA ALA A 119 -4.94 6.19 -4.12
C ALA A 119 -3.81 5.15 -3.99
N THR A 120 -2.78 5.23 -4.83
CA THR A 120 -1.61 4.33 -4.74
C THR A 120 -0.79 4.52 -3.47
N MET A 121 -0.91 5.68 -2.80
CA MET A 121 -0.19 6.04 -1.58
C MET A 121 -1.09 5.95 -0.32
N SER A 122 -2.35 5.55 -0.46
CA SER A 122 -3.33 5.64 0.62
C SER A 122 -3.34 4.46 1.58
N SER A 123 -2.65 3.36 1.25
CA SER A 123 -2.48 2.24 2.16
C SER A 123 -1.23 2.39 3.03
N THR A 124 -1.25 1.75 4.19
CA THR A 124 -0.09 1.58 5.07
C THR A 124 0.63 0.29 4.73
N ASP A 125 1.95 0.22 4.96
CA ASP A 125 2.74 -0.98 4.69
C ASP A 125 2.48 -2.06 5.77
N SER A 126 1.64 -3.03 5.43
CA SER A 126 1.29 -4.15 6.30
C SER A 126 2.50 -4.98 6.73
N ALA A 127 3.46 -5.19 5.85
CA ALA A 127 4.68 -5.96 6.16
C ALA A 127 5.51 -5.28 7.25
N SER A 128 5.69 -3.96 7.16
CA SER A 128 6.40 -3.18 8.17
C SER A 128 5.65 -3.14 9.50
N VAL A 129 4.32 -2.95 9.47
CA VAL A 129 3.50 -2.94 10.69
C VAL A 129 3.61 -4.28 11.42
N PHE A 130 3.43 -5.41 10.72
CA PHE A 130 3.56 -6.74 11.31
C PHE A 130 4.98 -7.00 11.82
N ALA A 131 6.01 -6.62 11.08
CA ALA A 131 7.40 -6.80 11.50
C ALA A 131 7.72 -6.02 12.77
N ILE A 132 7.29 -4.75 12.87
CA ILE A 132 7.51 -3.91 14.04
C ILE A 132 6.75 -4.45 15.26
N LEU A 133 5.48 -4.78 15.11
CA LEU A 133 4.67 -5.32 16.21
C LEU A 133 5.21 -6.63 16.77
N ARG A 134 5.76 -7.50 15.89
CA ARG A 134 6.40 -8.76 16.30
C ARG A 134 7.75 -8.53 16.97
N SER A 135 8.62 -7.72 16.37
CA SER A 135 9.99 -7.52 16.83
C SER A 135 10.07 -6.86 18.20
N GLN A 136 9.21 -5.88 18.44
CA GLN A 136 9.22 -5.09 19.66
C GLN A 136 8.46 -5.75 20.82
N LYS A 137 7.75 -6.87 20.58
CA LYS A 137 6.87 -7.54 21.56
C LYS A 137 5.97 -6.55 22.31
N MET A 138 5.56 -5.48 21.62
CA MET A 138 4.81 -4.38 22.23
C MET A 138 3.42 -4.86 22.63
N ASN A 139 3.12 -4.72 23.89
CA ASN A 139 1.79 -4.98 24.43
C ASN A 139 1.00 -3.68 24.41
N LEU A 140 0.30 -3.41 23.30
CA LEU A 140 -0.50 -2.21 23.13
C LEU A 140 -1.83 -2.36 23.89
N LYS A 141 -2.22 -1.32 24.67
CA LYS A 141 -3.47 -1.29 25.39
C LYS A 141 -4.67 -1.25 24.45
N HIS A 142 -5.85 -1.61 24.95
CA HIS A 142 -7.14 -1.48 24.25
C HIS A 142 -7.24 -2.20 22.90
N ASN A 143 -6.62 -3.37 22.78
CA ASN A 143 -6.62 -4.17 21.53
C ASN A 143 -6.09 -3.40 20.29
N LEU A 144 -5.23 -2.40 20.50
CA LEU A 144 -4.65 -1.62 19.40
C LEU A 144 -3.77 -2.47 18.48
N ARG A 145 -3.10 -3.48 18.99
CA ARG A 145 -2.27 -4.38 18.16
C ARG A 145 -3.11 -5.13 17.14
N PRO A 146 -4.17 -5.91 17.52
CA PRO A 146 -5.04 -6.54 16.54
C PRO A 146 -5.74 -5.53 15.62
N MET A 147 -6.02 -4.31 16.11
CA MET A 147 -6.61 -3.24 15.30
C MET A 147 -5.67 -2.81 14.18
N LEU A 148 -4.40 -2.55 14.49
CA LEU A 148 -3.39 -2.18 13.50
C LEU A 148 -3.11 -3.32 12.51
N GLU A 149 -3.09 -4.56 12.98
CA GLU A 149 -2.93 -5.74 12.13
C GLU A 149 -4.12 -5.89 11.15
N LEU A 150 -5.35 -5.70 11.63
CA LEU A 150 -6.55 -5.75 10.81
C LEU A 150 -6.63 -4.59 9.81
N GLU A 151 -6.39 -3.36 10.28
CA GLU A 151 -6.40 -2.17 9.43
C GLU A 151 -5.37 -2.27 8.33
N SER A 152 -4.12 -2.53 8.68
CA SER A 152 -3.01 -2.56 7.73
C SER A 152 -3.10 -3.74 6.74
N GLY A 153 -3.62 -4.90 7.16
CA GLY A 153 -3.84 -6.03 6.26
C GLY A 153 -5.05 -5.88 5.34
N SER A 154 -6.00 -4.98 5.68
CA SER A 154 -7.23 -4.77 4.93
C SER A 154 -7.21 -3.51 4.06
N ASN A 155 -6.36 -2.53 4.35
CA ASN A 155 -6.28 -1.29 3.59
C ASN A 155 -5.55 -1.47 2.24
N ASP A 156 -4.60 -2.40 2.11
CA ASP A 156 -3.91 -2.72 0.87
C ASP A 156 -4.90 -3.14 -0.25
N PRO A 157 -5.79 -4.15 -0.03
CA PRO A 157 -6.83 -4.47 -1.01
C PRO A 157 -7.73 -3.28 -1.34
N MET A 158 -8.08 -2.45 -0.37
CA MET A 158 -8.93 -1.28 -0.59
C MET A 158 -8.25 -0.22 -1.48
N ALA A 159 -6.99 0.10 -1.20
CA ALA A 159 -6.22 1.04 -2.01
C ALA A 159 -6.00 0.51 -3.43
N TYR A 160 -5.74 -0.80 -3.57
CA TYR A 160 -5.63 -1.46 -4.86
C TYR A 160 -6.94 -1.34 -5.67
N MET A 161 -8.09 -1.67 -5.07
CA MET A 161 -9.40 -1.57 -5.72
C MET A 161 -9.71 -0.12 -6.12
N LEU A 162 -9.45 0.85 -5.24
CA LEU A 162 -9.63 2.26 -5.53
C LEU A 162 -8.76 2.71 -6.72
N THR A 163 -7.51 2.25 -6.76
CA THR A 163 -6.58 2.52 -7.87
C THR A 163 -7.09 1.97 -9.18
N ILE A 164 -7.55 0.72 -9.22
CA ILE A 164 -8.12 0.10 -10.45
C ILE A 164 -9.36 0.85 -10.94
N VAL A 165 -10.26 1.21 -10.02
CA VAL A 165 -11.48 1.97 -10.36
C VAL A 165 -11.13 3.34 -10.95
N LEU A 166 -10.15 4.05 -10.39
CA LEU A 166 -9.69 5.32 -10.92
C LEU A 166 -9.00 5.19 -12.28
N ILE A 167 -8.22 4.13 -12.51
CA ILE A 167 -7.64 3.82 -13.82
C ILE A 167 -8.76 3.60 -14.85
N GLN A 168 -9.76 2.77 -14.54
CA GLN A 168 -10.90 2.52 -15.40
C GLN A 168 -11.67 3.81 -15.71
N PHE A 169 -11.86 4.67 -14.71
CA PHE A 169 -12.50 5.96 -14.90
C PHE A 169 -11.73 6.88 -15.85
N ILE A 170 -10.40 6.93 -15.71
CA ILE A 170 -9.55 7.76 -16.60
C ILE A 170 -9.52 7.21 -18.02
N GLN A 171 -9.51 5.89 -18.19
CA GLN A 171 -9.47 5.24 -19.50
C GLN A 171 -10.82 5.27 -20.23
N SER A 172 -11.91 5.24 -19.49
CA SER A 172 -13.28 5.21 -20.03
C SER A 172 -13.86 6.62 -20.01
N ALA A 173 -13.47 7.45 -20.96
CA ALA A 173 -14.01 8.79 -21.12
C ALA A 173 -15.55 8.73 -21.29
N GLY A 174 -16.30 8.98 -20.21
CA GLY A 174 -17.77 9.02 -20.21
C GLY A 174 -18.48 8.05 -19.28
N MET A 175 -17.79 7.25 -18.47
CA MET A 175 -18.46 6.46 -17.45
C MET A 175 -19.11 7.36 -16.39
N GLY A 176 -20.42 7.24 -16.21
CA GLY A 176 -21.13 7.96 -15.15
C GLY A 176 -20.72 7.48 -13.76
N VAL A 177 -20.84 8.35 -12.75
CA VAL A 177 -20.51 8.05 -11.33
C VAL A 177 -21.17 6.75 -10.86
N GLY A 178 -22.40 6.45 -11.30
CA GLY A 178 -23.09 5.20 -10.96
C GLY A 178 -22.40 3.93 -11.46
N ALA A 179 -21.78 3.97 -12.66
CA ALA A 179 -21.03 2.84 -13.20
C ALA A 179 -19.72 2.61 -12.41
N ILE A 180 -19.08 3.69 -11.94
CA ILE A 180 -17.87 3.63 -11.11
C ILE A 180 -18.18 2.98 -9.76
N VAL A 181 -19.22 3.45 -9.09
CA VAL A 181 -19.68 2.89 -7.81
C VAL A 181 -20.09 1.42 -8.01
N GLY A 182 -20.79 1.10 -9.09
CA GLY A 182 -21.15 -0.27 -9.44
C GLY A 182 -19.92 -1.17 -9.64
N SER A 183 -18.92 -0.72 -10.38
CA SER A 183 -17.65 -1.46 -10.57
C SER A 183 -16.91 -1.68 -9.27
N PHE A 184 -16.88 -0.68 -8.39
CA PHE A 184 -16.27 -0.79 -7.07
C PHE A 184 -16.99 -1.85 -6.22
N VAL A 185 -18.32 -1.84 -6.18
CA VAL A 185 -19.11 -2.82 -5.42
C VAL A 185 -18.92 -4.23 -5.97
N ILE A 186 -18.91 -4.40 -7.30
CA ILE A 186 -18.71 -5.72 -7.94
C ILE A 186 -17.31 -6.28 -7.64
N GLN A 187 -16.30 -5.44 -7.59
CA GLN A 187 -14.94 -5.89 -7.24
C GLN A 187 -14.80 -6.31 -5.76
N PHE A 188 -15.73 -5.88 -4.92
CA PHE A 188 -15.73 -6.22 -3.48
C PHE A 188 -16.47 -7.54 -3.19
N MET A 189 -17.26 -8.05 -4.12
CA MET A 189 -18.02 -9.30 -4.01
C MET A 189 -17.27 -10.49 -4.59
#